data_de84484836fed498e00342e3d66c9e14
#
_entry.id   de84484836fed498e00342e3d66c9e14
#
_cell.length_a   1.000
_cell.length_b   1.000
_cell.length_c   1.000
_cell.angle_alpha   90.00
_cell.angle_beta   90.00
_cell.angle_gamma   90.00
#
_symmetry.space_group_name_H-M   'P 1'
#
loop_
_entity.id
_entity.type
_entity.pdbx_description
1 polymer ?
#
loop_
_entity_poly.entity_id
_entity_poly.type
_entity_poly.pdbx_seq_one_letter_code
_entity_poly.pdbx_strand_id
1 'polypeptide(L)'
;MKDAKLLKVLVEQKALVKVLKTIGMGKGYSTRDLLTKLGAYGYGHKLLLKADKLGLVDRKTVKNKVFNTLTSEGKKFVILAKEVGV
;
A
#
# COMPACT_ATOMS: atom_id res chain seq x y z
N MET A 1 6.41 -12.17 13.12
CA MET A 1 6.10 -11.57 12.84
C MET A 1 5.56 -11.08 12.75
N LYS A 2 5.43 -10.89 12.58
CA LYS A 2 5.00 -10.30 11.68
C LYS A 2 3.56 -10.14 11.67
N ASP A 3 2.72 -11.13 12.02
CA ASP A 3 1.28 -10.98 12.02
C ASP A 3 0.81 -10.01 13.11
N ALA A 4 1.43 -10.06 14.29
CA ALA A 4 1.10 -9.11 15.36
C ALA A 4 1.49 -7.69 14.96
N LYS A 5 2.64 -7.53 14.31
CA LYS A 5 3.10 -6.23 13.85
C LYS A 5 2.20 -5.68 12.76
N LEU A 6 1.80 -6.53 11.81
CA LEU A 6 0.90 -6.11 10.73
C LEU A 6 -0.47 -5.72 11.28
N LEU A 7 -0.97 -6.48 12.25
CA LEU A 7 -2.26 -6.19 12.84
C LEU A 7 -2.25 -4.83 13.54
N LYS A 8 -1.15 -4.52 14.24
CA LYS A 8 -1.00 -3.23 14.89
C LYS A 8 -1.04 -2.09 13.87
N VAL A 9 -0.34 -2.25 12.75
CA VAL A 9 -0.33 -1.27 11.68
C VAL A 9 -1.73 -1.09 11.11
N LEU A 10 -2.48 -2.18 10.94
CA LEU A 10 -3.86 -2.14 10.46
C LEU A 10 -4.73 -1.27 11.35
N VAL A 11 -4.65 -1.48 12.66
CA VAL A 11 -5.48 -0.76 13.61
C VAL A 11 -5.11 0.73 13.64
N GLU A 12 -3.83 1.05 13.56
CA GLU A 12 -3.35 2.42 13.70
C GLU A 12 -3.30 3.21 12.39
N GLN A 13 -3.32 2.51 11.24
CA GLN A 13 -3.06 3.15 9.96
C GLN A 13 -4.14 2.85 8.91
N LYS A 14 -5.37 3.23 9.23
CA LYS A 14 -6.48 3.01 8.30
C LYS A 14 -6.24 3.62 6.91
N ALA A 15 -5.61 4.78 6.88
CA ALA A 15 -5.30 5.44 5.62
C ALA A 15 -4.30 4.64 4.80
N LEU A 16 -3.33 3.99 5.48
CA LEU A 16 -2.37 3.13 4.84
C LEU A 16 -3.07 1.93 4.21
N VAL A 17 -4.04 1.35 4.92
CA VAL A 17 -4.83 0.24 4.40
C VAL A 17 -5.54 0.66 3.11
N LYS A 18 -6.09 1.86 3.09
CA LYS A 18 -6.77 2.37 1.91
C LYS A 18 -5.83 2.45 0.71
N VAL A 19 -4.61 2.92 0.93
CA VAL A 19 -3.59 2.99 -0.12
C VAL A 19 -3.33 1.60 -0.68
N LEU A 20 -3.10 0.62 0.19
CA LEU A 20 -2.78 -0.74 -0.23
C LEU A 20 -3.95 -1.42 -0.93
N LYS A 21 -5.16 -1.20 -0.46
CA LYS A 21 -6.35 -1.74 -1.14
C LYS A 21 -6.51 -1.14 -2.53
N THR A 22 -6.18 0.14 -2.68
CA THR A 22 -6.27 0.81 -3.97
C THR A 22 -5.26 0.24 -4.96
N ILE A 23 -4.03 -0.07 -4.49
CA ILE A 23 -3.03 -0.72 -5.34
C ILE A 23 -3.56 -2.07 -5.83
N GLY A 24 -4.19 -2.83 -4.94
CA GLY A 24 -4.79 -4.11 -5.31
C GLY A 24 -3.77 -5.23 -5.53
N MET A 25 -4.29 -6.39 -5.89
CA MET A 25 -3.49 -7.61 -6.03
C MET A 25 -2.90 -7.81 -7.43
N GLY A 26 -3.22 -6.92 -8.35
CA GLY A 26 -2.84 -7.07 -9.75
C GLY A 26 -1.56 -6.35 -10.13
N LYS A 27 -1.57 -5.75 -11.31
CA LYS A 27 -0.40 -5.08 -11.88
C LYS A 27 0.05 -3.85 -11.11
N GLY A 28 -0.81 -3.32 -10.26
CA GLY A 28 -0.52 -2.11 -9.53
C GLY A 28 -0.75 -0.85 -10.35
N TYR A 29 -0.21 0.24 -9.88
CA TYR A 29 -0.42 1.55 -10.51
C TYR A 29 0.89 2.34 -10.50
N SER A 30 1.05 3.23 -11.49
CA SER A 30 2.10 4.22 -11.40
C SER A 30 1.79 5.13 -10.22
N THR A 31 2.81 5.77 -9.66
CA THR A 31 2.62 6.67 -8.52
C THR A 31 1.61 7.76 -8.86
N ARG A 32 1.73 8.35 -10.05
CA ARG A 32 0.82 9.41 -10.47
C ARG A 32 -0.63 8.93 -10.52
N ASP A 33 -0.86 7.77 -11.16
CA ASP A 33 -2.21 7.24 -11.27
C ASP A 33 -2.79 6.87 -9.93
N LEU A 34 -1.95 6.28 -9.07
CA LEU A 34 -2.36 5.91 -7.72
C LEU A 34 -2.79 7.13 -6.91
N LEU A 35 -1.98 8.19 -6.92
CA LEU A 35 -2.29 9.41 -6.17
C LEU A 35 -3.51 10.12 -6.72
N THR A 36 -3.70 10.09 -8.03
CA THR A 36 -4.90 10.64 -8.65
C THR A 36 -6.14 9.88 -8.17
N LYS A 37 -6.03 8.57 -8.13
CA LYS A 37 -7.14 7.71 -7.69
C LYS A 37 -7.45 7.93 -6.21
N LEU A 38 -6.43 8.16 -5.39
CA LEU A 38 -6.62 8.43 -3.97
C LEU A 38 -7.14 9.84 -3.69
N GLY A 39 -6.88 10.78 -4.60
CA GLY A 39 -7.31 12.16 -4.43
C GLY A 39 -6.56 12.93 -3.37
N ALA A 40 -5.40 12.44 -2.94
CA ALA A 40 -4.62 13.08 -1.88
C ALA A 40 -3.12 12.94 -2.18
N TYR A 41 -2.60 13.86 -2.99
CA TYR A 41 -1.22 13.76 -3.47
C TYR A 41 -0.16 13.76 -2.37
N GLY A 42 -0.16 14.77 -1.54
CA GLY A 42 0.86 14.89 -0.51
C GLY A 42 0.81 13.77 0.53
N TYR A 43 -0.34 13.61 1.13
CA TYR A 43 -0.53 12.60 2.16
C TYR A 43 -0.45 11.18 1.60
N GLY A 44 -1.04 10.98 0.41
CA GLY A 44 -0.97 9.68 -0.25
C GLY A 44 0.46 9.26 -0.57
N HIS A 45 1.28 10.20 -1.04
CA HIS A 45 2.68 9.93 -1.34
C HIS A 45 3.44 9.55 -0.06
N LYS A 46 3.17 10.25 1.01
CA LYS A 46 3.78 9.96 2.32
C LYS A 46 3.46 8.53 2.77
N LEU A 47 2.19 8.14 2.64
CA LEU A 47 1.76 6.79 3.01
C LEU A 47 2.38 5.74 2.12
N LEU A 48 2.52 6.03 0.84
CA LEU A 48 3.14 5.13 -0.12
C LEU A 48 4.60 4.86 0.24
N LEU A 49 5.34 5.92 0.58
CA LEU A 49 6.72 5.78 1.01
C LEU A 49 6.82 4.99 2.31
N LYS A 50 5.88 5.18 3.22
CA LYS A 50 5.83 4.40 4.45
C LYS A 50 5.57 2.92 4.17
N ALA A 51 4.66 2.63 3.25
CA ALA A 51 4.37 1.26 2.85
C ALA A 51 5.59 0.58 2.25
N ASP A 52 6.33 1.32 1.41
CA ASP A 52 7.57 0.83 0.82
C ASP A 52 8.59 0.51 1.92
N LYS A 53 8.76 1.41 2.87
CA LYS A 53 9.67 1.24 4.00
C LYS A 53 9.31 0.03 4.86
N LEU A 54 8.02 -0.24 4.99
CA LEU A 54 7.53 -1.39 5.76
C LEU A 54 7.61 -2.71 4.97
N GLY A 55 8.00 -2.66 3.70
CA GLY A 55 8.10 -3.85 2.87
C GLY A 55 6.77 -4.34 2.33
N LEU A 56 5.76 -3.48 2.30
CA LEU A 56 4.42 -3.85 1.84
C LEU A 56 4.21 -3.57 0.36
N VAL A 57 5.01 -2.68 -0.21
CA VAL A 57 4.91 -2.25 -1.59
C VAL A 57 6.27 -2.36 -2.26
N ASP A 58 6.26 -2.84 -3.50
CA ASP A 58 7.45 -2.86 -4.35
C ASP A 58 7.32 -1.72 -5.36
N ARG A 59 8.35 -0.90 -5.49
CA ARG A 59 8.36 0.25 -6.38
C ARG A 59 9.44 0.10 -7.42
N LYS A 60 9.04 0.05 -8.69
CA LYS A 60 9.96 -0.11 -9.81
C LYS A 60 9.82 1.02 -10.79
N THR A 61 10.94 1.55 -11.25
CA THR A 61 10.96 2.59 -12.28
C THR A 61 10.99 1.93 -13.66
N VAL A 62 10.00 2.28 -14.47
CA VAL A 62 9.90 1.80 -15.85
C VAL A 62 9.63 3.01 -16.75
N LYS A 63 10.56 3.32 -17.64
CA LYS A 63 10.41 4.44 -18.59
C LYS A 63 9.96 5.74 -17.93
N ASN A 64 10.69 6.16 -16.92
CA ASN A 64 10.42 7.39 -16.17
C ASN A 64 9.16 7.38 -15.31
N LYS A 65 8.53 6.23 -15.16
CA LYS A 65 7.38 6.09 -14.26
C LYS A 65 7.71 5.11 -13.17
N VAL A 66 7.25 5.39 -11.97
CA VAL A 66 7.42 4.49 -10.84
C VAL A 66 6.11 3.71 -10.66
N PHE A 67 6.20 2.39 -10.82
CA PHE A 67 5.06 1.50 -10.62
C PHE A 67 5.09 0.90 -9.23
N ASN A 68 3.92 0.77 -8.63
CA ASN A 68 3.74 0.30 -7.28
C ASN A 68 2.87 -0.94 -7.26
N THR A 69 3.42 -2.04 -6.74
CA THR A 69 2.67 -3.30 -6.61
C THR A 69 2.80 -3.78 -5.18
N LEU A 70 1.86 -4.62 -4.74
CA LEU A 70 1.95 -5.19 -3.41
C LEU A 70 2.99 -6.32 -3.40
N THR A 71 3.81 -6.34 -2.35
CA THR A 71 4.69 -7.47 -2.08
C THR A 71 3.85 -8.62 -1.50
N SER A 72 4.48 -9.78 -1.25
CA SER A 72 3.80 -10.88 -0.55
C SER A 72 3.27 -10.40 0.80
N GLU A 73 4.08 -9.63 1.52
CA GLU A 73 3.68 -9.08 2.82
C GLU A 73 2.53 -8.08 2.67
N GLY A 74 2.56 -7.27 1.60
CA GLY A 74 1.49 -6.33 1.32
C GLY A 74 0.18 -7.02 1.03
N LYS A 75 0.21 -8.11 0.27
CA LYS A 75 -0.97 -8.90 -0.02
C LYS A 75 -1.55 -9.52 1.25
N LYS A 76 -0.68 -10.06 2.09
CA LYS A 76 -1.07 -10.62 3.37
C LYS A 76 -1.73 -9.55 4.25
N PHE A 77 -1.15 -8.37 4.26
CA PHE A 77 -1.67 -7.23 5.02
C PHE A 77 -3.11 -6.88 4.57
N VAL A 78 -3.34 -6.83 3.26
CA VAL A 78 -4.67 -6.53 2.72
C VAL A 78 -5.68 -7.62 3.08
N ILE A 79 -5.26 -8.88 3.03
CA ILE A 79 -6.14 -10.00 3.41
C ILE A 79 -6.53 -9.87 4.88
N LEU A 80 -5.56 -9.59 5.76
CA LEU A 80 -5.83 -9.40 7.18
C LEU A 80 -6.76 -8.20 7.41
N ALA A 81 -6.59 -7.14 6.64
CA ALA A 81 -7.45 -5.97 6.74
C ALA A 81 -8.90 -6.33 6.44
N LYS A 82 -9.11 -7.13 5.41
CA LYS A 82 -10.46 -7.56 5.06
C LYS A 82 -11.07 -8.42 6.16
N GLU A 83 -10.27 -9.27 6.78
CA GLU A 83 -10.75 -10.16 7.84
C GLU A 83 -11.19 -9.40 9.09
N VAL A 84 -10.53 -8.30 9.40
CA VAL A 84 -10.90 -7.49 10.57
C VAL A 84 -11.85 -6.34 10.22
N GLY A 85 -12.26 -6.24 8.98
CA GLY A 85 -13.25 -5.24 8.58
C GLY A 85 -12.71 -3.82 8.41
N VAL A 86 -11.44 -3.70 8.10
CA VAL A 86 -10.81 -2.38 7.94
C VAL A 86 -10.71 -1.97 6.49
#